data_1a2e33d092e728570e82e0ca40d4534c
#
_entry.id   1a2e33d092e728570e82e0ca40d4534c
#
_cell.length_a   1.000
_cell.length_b   1.000
_cell.length_c   1.000
_cell.angle_alpha   90.00
_cell.angle_beta   90.00
_cell.angle_gamma   90.00
#
_symmetry.space_group_name_H-M   'P 1'
#
loop_
_entity.id
_entity.type
_entity.pdbx_description
1 polymer ?
#
loop_
_entity_poly.entity_id
_entity_poly.type
_entity_poly.pdbx_seq_one_letter_code
_entity_poly.pdbx_strand_id
1 'polypeptide(L)'
;AVVFVLAAAQAVARHRLISRWLTVPVAGLSAAALLLTYSRGAWLGAAAGLAVLALLRYRWLVAPGLLLGVLVLAVGLGASFLHRLWLGLTLQDPATKLRLQEYQNALAIIRSHPFFGVGFGAAPSILQQTGVSSIYLTVAEEAGFLGVAAFLVAVGSVGLAGLRHWRRTRESAAGDLQLALLAALASALMVGVFDHYYFDITFPHMAALFWTVCGLMLALARPPGVPQGAVDAAGTLC
;
A
#
# COMPACT_ATOMS: atom_id res chain seq x y z
N ALA A 1 -4.43 -6.79 -2.79
CA ALA A 1 -3.12 -6.40 -3.33
C ALA A 1 -2.00 -6.81 -2.36
N VAL A 2 -1.96 -6.31 -1.13
CA VAL A 2 -0.87 -6.58 -0.14
C VAL A 2 -0.62 -8.06 0.07
N VAL A 3 -1.66 -8.87 0.36
CA VAL A 3 -1.55 -10.32 0.56
C VAL A 3 -1.00 -11.02 -0.69
N PHE A 4 -1.47 -10.63 -1.87
CA PHE A 4 -0.96 -11.14 -3.14
C PHE A 4 0.55 -10.87 -3.28
N VAL A 5 0.98 -9.64 -3.03
CA VAL A 5 2.40 -9.24 -3.14
C VAL A 5 3.27 -10.00 -2.14
N LEU A 6 2.82 -10.15 -0.89
CA LEU A 6 3.53 -10.93 0.13
C LEU A 6 3.66 -12.41 -0.26
N ALA A 7 2.56 -13.02 -0.73
CA ALA A 7 2.56 -14.42 -1.16
C ALA A 7 3.44 -14.62 -2.40
N ALA A 8 3.36 -13.72 -3.38
CA ALA A 8 4.21 -13.76 -4.57
C ALA A 8 5.69 -13.59 -4.22
N ALA A 9 6.02 -12.66 -3.32
CA ALA A 9 7.39 -12.48 -2.84
C ALA A 9 7.93 -13.74 -2.18
N GLN A 10 7.15 -14.39 -1.31
CA GLN A 10 7.53 -15.64 -0.63
C GLN A 10 7.62 -16.81 -1.63
N ALA A 11 6.78 -16.87 -2.65
CA ALA A 11 6.84 -17.91 -3.69
C ALA A 11 8.15 -17.87 -4.49
N VAL A 12 8.70 -16.66 -4.75
CA VAL A 12 9.94 -16.46 -5.50
C VAL A 12 11.19 -16.34 -4.62
N ALA A 13 11.04 -16.21 -3.30
CA ALA A 13 12.14 -16.04 -2.35
C ALA A 13 13.12 -17.22 -2.41
N ARG A 14 14.41 -16.94 -2.22
CA ARG A 14 15.46 -17.97 -2.10
C ARG A 14 15.38 -18.67 -0.74
N HIS A 15 15.28 -17.88 0.34
CA HIS A 15 15.12 -18.35 1.71
C HIS A 15 13.66 -18.13 2.14
N ARG A 16 12.83 -19.16 1.89
CA ARG A 16 11.41 -19.08 2.18
C ARG A 16 11.12 -19.37 3.65
N LEU A 17 10.28 -18.55 4.23
CA LEU A 17 9.73 -18.81 5.56
C LEU A 17 8.50 -19.74 5.50
N ILE A 18 7.79 -19.72 4.37
CA ILE A 18 6.56 -20.46 4.15
C ILE A 18 6.73 -21.37 2.93
N SER A 19 6.22 -22.60 3.00
CA SER A 19 6.28 -23.57 1.93
C SER A 19 5.62 -23.05 0.63
N ARG A 20 6.21 -23.42 -0.53
CA ARG A 20 5.63 -23.13 -1.85
C ARG A 20 4.23 -23.71 -2.02
N TRP A 21 3.99 -24.86 -1.43
CA TRP A 21 2.69 -25.51 -1.48
C TRP A 21 1.56 -24.67 -0.88
N LEU A 22 1.90 -23.73 0.01
CA LEU A 22 0.96 -22.78 0.57
C LEU A 22 1.01 -21.41 -0.13
N THR A 23 2.22 -20.88 -0.38
CA THR A 23 2.35 -19.53 -0.94
C THR A 23 1.89 -19.41 -2.39
N VAL A 24 2.08 -20.45 -3.21
CA VAL A 24 1.64 -20.42 -4.62
C VAL A 24 0.11 -20.44 -4.74
N PRO A 25 -0.64 -21.35 -4.05
CA PRO A 25 -2.09 -21.29 -4.05
C PRO A 25 -2.64 -19.97 -3.49
N VAL A 26 -2.08 -19.44 -2.39
CA VAL A 26 -2.50 -18.15 -1.81
C VAL A 26 -2.26 -17.00 -2.80
N ALA A 27 -1.12 -16.98 -3.49
CA ALA A 27 -0.85 -15.99 -4.53
C ALA A 27 -1.84 -16.13 -5.70
N GLY A 28 -2.12 -17.37 -6.15
CA GLY A 28 -3.07 -17.64 -7.24
C GLY A 28 -4.50 -17.21 -6.87
N LEU A 29 -4.99 -17.60 -5.70
CA LEU A 29 -6.31 -17.20 -5.20
C LEU A 29 -6.43 -15.68 -5.02
N SER A 30 -5.38 -15.06 -4.47
CA SER A 30 -5.34 -13.60 -4.30
C SER A 30 -5.29 -12.88 -5.65
N ALA A 31 -4.58 -13.42 -6.65
CA ALA A 31 -4.57 -12.89 -8.01
C ALA A 31 -5.95 -13.01 -8.67
N ALA A 32 -6.60 -14.17 -8.55
CA ALA A 32 -7.96 -14.39 -9.05
C ALA A 32 -8.95 -13.41 -8.40
N ALA A 33 -8.89 -13.26 -7.07
CA ALA A 33 -9.71 -12.30 -6.35
C ALA A 33 -9.45 -10.85 -6.85
N LEU A 34 -8.19 -10.45 -7.05
CA LEU A 34 -7.85 -9.14 -7.59
C LEU A 34 -8.46 -8.91 -8.97
N LEU A 35 -8.41 -9.90 -9.86
CA LEU A 35 -9.02 -9.83 -11.19
C LEU A 35 -10.54 -9.65 -11.09
N LEU A 36 -11.19 -10.43 -10.23
CA LEU A 36 -12.65 -10.43 -10.05
C LEU A 36 -13.18 -9.17 -9.35
N THR A 37 -12.36 -8.46 -8.58
CA THR A 37 -12.79 -7.21 -7.92
C THR A 37 -12.93 -6.04 -8.88
N TYR A 38 -12.36 -6.11 -10.08
CA TYR A 38 -12.29 -4.99 -11.04
C TYR A 38 -11.76 -3.66 -10.44
N SER A 39 -11.06 -3.72 -9.32
CA SER A 39 -10.52 -2.55 -8.64
C SER A 39 -9.22 -2.08 -9.30
N ARG A 40 -9.31 -0.97 -10.02
CA ARG A 40 -8.14 -0.33 -10.68
C ARG A 40 -7.02 0.01 -9.69
N GLY A 41 -7.38 0.57 -8.53
CA GLY A 41 -6.42 0.91 -7.47
C GLY A 41 -5.70 -0.32 -6.91
N ALA A 42 -6.42 -1.43 -6.69
CA ALA A 42 -5.84 -2.68 -6.22
C ALA A 42 -4.87 -3.31 -7.24
N TRP A 43 -5.16 -3.19 -8.55
CA TRP A 43 -4.28 -3.68 -9.62
C TRP A 43 -3.00 -2.85 -9.70
N LEU A 44 -3.13 -1.51 -9.62
CA LEU A 44 -1.96 -0.62 -9.59
C LEU A 44 -1.11 -0.86 -8.33
N GLY A 45 -1.75 -1.11 -7.19
CA GLY A 45 -1.05 -1.49 -5.97
C GLY A 45 -0.29 -2.80 -6.10
N ALA A 46 -0.91 -3.84 -6.68
CA ALA A 46 -0.23 -5.11 -6.95
C ALA A 46 0.95 -4.93 -7.92
N ALA A 47 0.75 -4.14 -8.99
CA ALA A 47 1.80 -3.82 -9.96
C ALA A 47 2.97 -3.06 -9.30
N ALA A 48 2.71 -2.08 -8.43
CA ALA A 48 3.74 -1.36 -7.69
C ALA A 48 4.56 -2.28 -6.78
N GLY A 49 3.90 -3.18 -6.04
CA GLY A 49 4.60 -4.17 -5.21
C GLY A 49 5.45 -5.12 -6.05
N LEU A 50 4.91 -5.66 -7.14
CA LEU A 50 5.68 -6.52 -8.07
C LEU A 50 6.84 -5.76 -8.72
N ALA A 51 6.66 -4.48 -9.05
CA ALA A 51 7.73 -3.63 -9.59
C ALA A 51 8.88 -3.49 -8.60
N VAL A 52 8.61 -3.31 -7.30
CA VAL A 52 9.65 -3.29 -6.26
C VAL A 52 10.44 -4.60 -6.24
N LEU A 53 9.76 -5.76 -6.29
CA LEU A 53 10.40 -7.08 -6.35
C LEU A 53 11.27 -7.21 -7.60
N ALA A 54 10.74 -6.82 -8.75
CA ALA A 54 11.42 -6.92 -10.04
C ALA A 54 12.65 -5.99 -10.10
N LEU A 55 12.51 -4.72 -9.72
CA LEU A 55 13.58 -3.72 -9.81
C LEU A 55 14.71 -3.99 -8.83
N LEU A 56 14.40 -4.46 -7.62
CA LEU A 56 15.40 -4.64 -6.59
C LEU A 56 16.12 -5.99 -6.69
N ARG A 57 15.44 -7.08 -7.11
CA ARG A 57 16.07 -8.42 -7.11
C ARG A 57 15.65 -9.34 -8.24
N TYR A 58 14.37 -9.39 -8.63
CA TYR A 58 13.82 -10.42 -9.51
C TYR A 58 13.45 -9.87 -10.89
N ARG A 59 14.45 -9.33 -11.62
CA ARG A 59 14.22 -8.69 -12.95
C ARG A 59 13.50 -9.59 -13.95
N TRP A 60 13.63 -10.91 -13.81
CA TRP A 60 12.92 -11.87 -14.63
C TRP A 60 11.40 -11.83 -14.47
N LEU A 61 10.86 -11.27 -13.38
CA LEU A 61 9.42 -11.07 -13.19
C LEU A 61 8.82 -10.02 -14.15
N VAL A 62 9.64 -9.17 -14.74
CA VAL A 62 9.16 -8.14 -15.67
C VAL A 62 8.50 -8.79 -16.90
N ALA A 63 9.15 -9.76 -17.53
CA ALA A 63 8.64 -10.41 -18.74
C ALA A 63 7.31 -11.15 -18.51
N PRO A 64 7.18 -12.06 -17.53
CA PRO A 64 5.90 -12.72 -17.25
C PRO A 64 4.83 -11.74 -16.73
N GLY A 65 5.22 -10.69 -16.03
CA GLY A 65 4.29 -9.64 -15.60
C GLY A 65 3.69 -8.86 -16.78
N LEU A 66 4.52 -8.47 -17.74
CA LEU A 66 4.08 -7.84 -18.99
C LEU A 66 3.22 -8.78 -19.83
N LEU A 67 3.65 -10.05 -19.97
CA LEU A 67 2.90 -11.06 -20.71
C LEU A 67 1.51 -11.29 -20.09
N LEU A 68 1.43 -11.41 -18.77
CA LEU A 68 0.15 -11.53 -18.06
C LEU A 68 -0.72 -10.29 -18.29
N GLY A 69 -0.16 -9.09 -18.24
CA GLY A 69 -0.87 -7.84 -18.54
C GLY A 69 -1.45 -7.84 -19.95
N VAL A 70 -0.64 -8.22 -20.96
CA VAL A 70 -1.08 -8.35 -22.36
C VAL A 70 -2.15 -9.43 -22.50
N LEU A 71 -1.99 -10.58 -21.84
CA LEU A 71 -2.98 -11.67 -21.89
C LEU A 71 -4.32 -11.26 -21.29
N VAL A 72 -4.32 -10.57 -20.14
CA VAL A 72 -5.54 -10.02 -19.51
C VAL A 72 -6.23 -9.03 -20.46
N LEU A 73 -5.46 -8.22 -21.18
CA LEU A 73 -6.00 -7.31 -22.18
C LEU A 73 -6.57 -8.05 -23.40
N ALA A 74 -5.91 -9.14 -23.85
CA ALA A 74 -6.28 -9.87 -25.05
C ALA A 74 -7.51 -10.79 -24.88
N VAL A 75 -7.71 -11.39 -23.69
CA VAL A 75 -8.77 -12.40 -23.43
C VAL A 75 -10.16 -11.75 -23.19
N GLY A 76 -10.36 -10.48 -23.56
CA GLY A 76 -11.69 -9.84 -23.46
C GLY A 76 -12.07 -9.34 -22.06
N LEU A 77 -11.41 -9.79 -20.99
CA LEU A 77 -11.43 -9.11 -19.70
C LEU A 77 -10.91 -7.68 -19.86
N GLY A 78 -10.00 -7.48 -20.83
CA GLY A 78 -9.49 -6.18 -21.22
C GLY A 78 -10.48 -5.29 -21.95
N ALA A 79 -11.41 -5.84 -22.75
CA ALA A 79 -12.41 -5.01 -23.45
C ALA A 79 -13.35 -4.31 -22.46
N SER A 80 -13.86 -5.04 -21.47
CA SER A 80 -14.65 -4.46 -20.37
C SER A 80 -13.84 -3.49 -19.51
N PHE A 81 -12.54 -3.80 -19.30
CA PHE A 81 -11.63 -2.94 -18.56
C PHE A 81 -11.28 -1.68 -19.36
N LEU A 82 -10.95 -1.79 -20.65
CA LEU A 82 -10.67 -0.65 -21.53
C LEU A 82 -11.91 0.24 -21.70
N HIS A 83 -13.10 -0.37 -21.84
CA HIS A 83 -14.35 0.38 -21.88
C HIS A 83 -14.60 1.14 -20.57
N ARG A 84 -14.40 0.52 -19.40
CA ARG A 84 -14.51 1.19 -18.09
C ARG A 84 -13.41 2.24 -17.88
N LEU A 85 -12.19 2.02 -18.39
CA LEU A 85 -11.15 3.05 -18.41
C LEU A 85 -11.56 4.24 -19.27
N TRP A 86 -12.08 3.98 -20.46
CA TRP A 86 -12.56 5.02 -21.37
C TRP A 86 -13.70 5.82 -20.74
N LEU A 87 -14.69 5.16 -20.16
CA LEU A 87 -15.79 5.81 -19.43
C LEU A 87 -15.27 6.63 -18.24
N GLY A 88 -14.25 6.15 -17.55
CA GLY A 88 -13.59 6.87 -16.46
C GLY A 88 -12.82 8.11 -16.96
N LEU A 89 -12.07 7.99 -18.05
CA LEU A 89 -11.32 9.10 -18.65
C LEU A 89 -12.24 10.16 -19.25
N THR A 90 -13.38 9.74 -19.80
CA THR A 90 -14.41 10.63 -20.35
C THR A 90 -15.39 11.17 -19.30
N LEU A 91 -15.18 10.84 -18.01
CA LEU A 91 -16.04 11.23 -16.89
C LEU A 91 -17.52 10.77 -17.05
N GLN A 92 -17.76 9.71 -17.81
CA GLN A 92 -19.10 9.18 -18.02
C GLN A 92 -19.49 8.11 -16.99
N ASP A 93 -18.51 7.55 -16.31
CA ASP A 93 -18.69 6.58 -15.21
C ASP A 93 -19.20 7.30 -13.94
N PRO A 94 -20.37 6.90 -13.36
CA PRO A 94 -20.90 7.49 -12.13
C PRO A 94 -19.93 7.44 -10.96
N ALA A 95 -19.17 6.34 -10.81
CA ALA A 95 -18.17 6.19 -9.77
C ALA A 95 -17.01 7.19 -9.92
N THR A 96 -16.62 7.50 -11.16
CA THR A 96 -15.59 8.51 -11.43
C THR A 96 -16.09 9.92 -11.14
N LYS A 97 -17.36 10.22 -11.47
CA LYS A 97 -17.99 11.51 -11.13
C LYS A 97 -18.06 11.71 -9.63
N LEU A 98 -18.47 10.68 -8.87
CA LEU A 98 -18.54 10.74 -7.42
C LEU A 98 -17.15 11.03 -6.83
N ARG A 99 -16.11 10.30 -7.25
CA ARG A 99 -14.72 10.55 -6.81
C ARG A 99 -14.25 11.96 -7.13
N LEU A 100 -14.62 12.50 -8.30
CA LEU A 100 -14.25 13.87 -8.66
C LEU A 100 -14.89 14.88 -7.70
N GLN A 101 -16.16 14.66 -7.32
CA GLN A 101 -16.86 15.49 -6.33
C GLN A 101 -16.20 15.36 -4.95
N GLU A 102 -15.86 14.14 -4.51
CA GLU A 102 -15.10 13.89 -3.27
C GLU A 102 -13.78 14.67 -3.26
N TYR A 103 -13.01 14.62 -4.35
CA TYR A 103 -11.75 15.35 -4.47
C TYR A 103 -11.92 16.86 -4.47
N GLN A 104 -12.96 17.37 -5.13
CA GLN A 104 -13.27 18.81 -5.14
C GLN A 104 -13.65 19.30 -3.73
N ASN A 105 -14.47 18.53 -3.00
CA ASN A 105 -14.84 18.83 -1.63
C ASN A 105 -13.61 18.80 -0.71
N ALA A 106 -12.78 17.75 -0.82
CA ALA A 106 -11.53 17.65 -0.08
C ALA A 106 -10.62 18.86 -0.30
N LEU A 107 -10.42 19.23 -1.56
CA LEU A 107 -9.60 20.40 -1.89
C LEU A 107 -10.17 21.71 -1.35
N ALA A 108 -11.49 21.85 -1.28
CA ALA A 108 -12.14 23.01 -0.67
C ALA A 108 -11.86 23.08 0.84
N ILE A 109 -11.97 21.93 1.54
CA ILE A 109 -11.67 21.81 2.97
C ILE A 109 -10.19 22.10 3.24
N ILE A 110 -9.28 21.49 2.48
CA ILE A 110 -7.83 21.70 2.61
C ILE A 110 -7.47 23.17 2.38
N ARG A 111 -8.10 23.85 1.42
CA ARG A 111 -7.87 25.28 1.17
C ARG A 111 -8.34 26.18 2.33
N SER A 112 -9.43 25.80 3.00
CA SER A 112 -9.93 26.57 4.16
C SER A 112 -9.15 26.29 5.43
N HIS A 113 -8.55 25.08 5.59
CA HIS A 113 -7.79 24.67 6.77
C HIS A 113 -6.43 24.04 6.40
N PRO A 114 -5.50 24.80 5.76
CA PRO A 114 -4.35 24.19 5.08
C PRO A 114 -3.31 23.59 6.04
N PHE A 115 -3.11 24.16 7.23
CA PHE A 115 -2.01 23.74 8.10
C PHE A 115 -2.35 22.58 9.04
N PHE A 116 -3.52 22.60 9.67
CA PHE A 116 -3.91 21.65 10.72
C PHE A 116 -5.14 20.81 10.34
N GLY A 117 -5.76 21.07 9.19
CA GLY A 117 -6.98 20.41 8.78
C GLY A 117 -8.18 20.77 9.67
N VAL A 118 -9.25 19.99 9.58
CA VAL A 118 -10.50 20.19 10.36
C VAL A 118 -10.57 19.34 11.62
N GLY A 119 -9.58 18.48 11.84
CA GLY A 119 -9.55 17.54 12.96
C GLY A 119 -10.00 16.12 12.55
N PHE A 120 -9.50 15.13 13.28
CA PHE A 120 -9.76 13.72 13.03
C PHE A 120 -11.26 13.40 13.19
N GLY A 121 -11.84 12.77 12.18
CA GLY A 121 -13.26 12.41 12.19
C GLY A 121 -14.25 13.56 12.03
N ALA A 122 -13.78 14.82 11.87
CA ALA A 122 -14.65 16.00 11.73
C ALA A 122 -14.88 16.41 10.27
N ALA A 123 -14.23 15.79 9.30
CA ALA A 123 -14.41 16.13 7.90
C ALA A 123 -15.86 15.82 7.45
N PRO A 124 -16.54 16.75 6.75
CA PRO A 124 -17.92 16.56 6.28
C PRO A 124 -18.12 15.32 5.40
N SER A 125 -17.06 14.87 4.72
CA SER A 125 -17.04 13.64 3.95
C SER A 125 -17.33 12.39 4.78
N ILE A 126 -16.95 12.36 6.06
CA ILE A 126 -17.24 11.28 7.00
C ILE A 126 -18.73 11.29 7.40
N LEU A 127 -19.30 12.47 7.60
CA LEU A 127 -20.72 12.63 7.91
C LEU A 127 -21.65 12.22 6.77
N GLN A 128 -21.16 12.25 5.53
CA GLN A 128 -21.91 11.81 4.34
C GLN A 128 -21.67 10.34 3.99
N GLN A 129 -21.00 9.55 4.84
CA GLN A 129 -20.63 8.13 4.63
C GLN A 129 -19.77 7.86 3.37
N THR A 130 -19.30 8.87 2.70
CA THR A 130 -18.45 8.78 1.53
C THR A 130 -17.14 9.51 1.85
N GLY A 131 -16.20 8.81 2.48
CA GLY A 131 -14.85 9.33 2.71
C GLY A 131 -14.15 9.60 1.37
N VAL A 132 -13.17 10.51 1.38
CA VAL A 132 -12.36 10.78 0.19
C VAL A 132 -11.59 9.55 -0.22
N SER A 133 -11.73 9.11 -1.47
CA SER A 133 -11.06 7.93 -2.01
C SER A 133 -9.55 8.14 -2.19
N SER A 134 -8.85 8.58 -1.14
CA SER A 134 -7.39 8.71 -1.08
C SER A 134 -6.92 8.94 0.35
N ILE A 135 -5.97 8.13 0.85
CA ILE A 135 -5.40 8.33 2.20
C ILE A 135 -4.67 9.67 2.32
N TYR A 136 -4.05 10.15 1.25
CA TYR A 136 -3.31 11.41 1.26
C TYR A 136 -4.24 12.61 1.41
N LEU A 137 -5.37 12.58 0.73
CA LEU A 137 -6.39 13.62 0.83
C LEU A 137 -7.12 13.54 2.18
N THR A 138 -7.41 12.33 2.69
CA THR A 138 -7.98 12.14 4.03
C THR A 138 -7.08 12.75 5.10
N VAL A 139 -5.78 12.43 5.08
CA VAL A 139 -4.82 13.01 6.03
C VAL A 139 -4.70 14.52 5.85
N ALA A 140 -4.79 15.02 4.61
CA ALA A 140 -4.73 16.46 4.34
C ALA A 140 -5.98 17.20 4.83
N GLU A 141 -7.17 16.62 4.71
CA GLU A 141 -8.41 17.18 5.26
C GLU A 141 -8.38 17.24 6.81
N GLU A 142 -7.98 16.11 7.42
CA GLU A 142 -8.07 15.94 8.88
C GLU A 142 -6.94 16.65 9.63
N ALA A 143 -5.70 16.59 9.12
CA ALA A 143 -4.50 17.07 9.81
C ALA A 143 -3.69 18.12 9.02
N GLY A 144 -4.19 18.56 7.86
CA GLY A 144 -3.56 19.58 7.03
C GLY A 144 -2.23 19.13 6.41
N PHE A 145 -1.51 20.09 5.83
CA PHE A 145 -0.19 19.84 5.24
C PHE A 145 0.85 19.35 6.26
N LEU A 146 0.74 19.76 7.53
CA LEU A 146 1.63 19.28 8.59
C LEU A 146 1.40 17.79 8.86
N GLY A 147 0.14 17.34 8.88
CA GLY A 147 -0.20 15.93 9.01
C GLY A 147 0.30 15.10 7.84
N VAL A 148 0.13 15.59 6.60
CA VAL A 148 0.67 14.92 5.40
C VAL A 148 2.19 14.83 5.47
N ALA A 149 2.87 15.91 5.82
CA ALA A 149 4.33 15.91 5.96
C ALA A 149 4.79 14.90 7.01
N ALA A 150 4.18 14.90 8.20
CA ALA A 150 4.48 13.95 9.26
C ALA A 150 4.24 12.50 8.82
N PHE A 151 3.12 12.22 8.14
CA PHE A 151 2.81 10.91 7.58
C PHE A 151 3.87 10.45 6.57
N LEU A 152 4.22 11.31 5.61
CA LEU A 152 5.21 10.99 4.58
C LEU A 152 6.60 10.78 5.19
N VAL A 153 7.00 11.59 6.18
CA VAL A 153 8.26 11.41 6.92
C VAL A 153 8.26 10.10 7.69
N ALA A 154 7.18 9.78 8.40
CA ALA A 154 7.07 8.53 9.15
C ALA A 154 7.18 7.31 8.23
N VAL A 155 6.35 7.23 7.18
CA VAL A 155 6.34 6.10 6.25
C VAL A 155 7.62 6.06 5.41
N GLY A 156 8.13 7.22 4.99
CA GLY A 156 9.39 7.33 4.27
C GLY A 156 10.58 6.86 5.11
N SER A 157 10.62 7.18 6.42
CA SER A 157 11.66 6.70 7.34
C SER A 157 11.61 5.19 7.51
N VAL A 158 10.42 4.59 7.63
CA VAL A 158 10.22 3.13 7.66
C VAL A 158 10.73 2.50 6.38
N GLY A 159 10.33 3.03 5.22
CA GLY A 159 10.77 2.55 3.91
C GLY A 159 12.29 2.63 3.74
N LEU A 160 12.89 3.75 4.17
CA LEU A 160 14.34 3.94 4.09
C LEU A 160 15.10 3.00 5.05
N ALA A 161 14.63 2.83 6.27
CA ALA A 161 15.20 1.88 7.22
C ALA A 161 15.14 0.45 6.66
N GLY A 162 13.97 0.06 6.13
CA GLY A 162 13.77 -1.22 5.47
C GLY A 162 14.68 -1.44 4.28
N LEU A 163 14.84 -0.44 3.41
CA LEU A 163 15.73 -0.50 2.25
C LEU A 163 17.21 -0.63 2.65
N ARG A 164 17.64 0.12 3.68
CA ARG A 164 19.01 0.04 4.22
C ARG A 164 19.28 -1.34 4.81
N HIS A 165 18.35 -1.88 5.59
CA HIS A 165 18.45 -3.22 6.16
C HIS A 165 18.50 -4.28 5.06
N TRP A 166 17.57 -4.24 4.09
CA TRP A 166 17.58 -5.16 2.95
C TRP A 166 18.90 -5.14 2.19
N ARG A 167 19.49 -3.96 1.92
CA ARG A 167 20.79 -3.86 1.23
C ARG A 167 21.92 -4.57 1.97
N ARG A 168 21.87 -4.60 3.31
CA ARG A 168 22.87 -5.28 4.16
C ARG A 168 22.64 -6.78 4.27
N THR A 169 21.41 -7.23 4.14
CA THR A 169 20.98 -8.62 4.39
C THR A 169 20.51 -9.35 3.12
N ARG A 170 20.87 -8.86 1.94
CA ARG A 170 20.33 -9.29 0.63
C ARG A 170 20.34 -10.80 0.41
N GLU A 171 21.33 -11.53 0.94
CA GLU A 171 21.51 -12.96 0.71
C GLU A 171 21.03 -13.81 1.90
N SER A 172 20.23 -13.25 2.80
CA SER A 172 19.69 -13.95 3.97
C SER A 172 18.16 -14.05 3.93
N ALA A 173 17.60 -14.93 4.78
CA ALA A 173 16.15 -15.04 4.97
C ALA A 173 15.53 -13.72 5.47
N ALA A 174 16.23 -12.98 6.33
CA ALA A 174 15.80 -11.66 6.78
C ALA A 174 15.72 -10.66 5.63
N GLY A 175 16.67 -10.71 4.68
CA GLY A 175 16.64 -9.89 3.47
C GLY A 175 15.47 -10.24 2.53
N ASP A 176 15.16 -11.51 2.35
CA ASP A 176 14.02 -11.94 1.55
C ASP A 176 12.69 -11.47 2.17
N LEU A 177 12.54 -11.59 3.49
CA LEU A 177 11.37 -11.10 4.20
C LEU A 177 11.27 -9.56 4.13
N GLN A 178 12.38 -8.87 4.35
CA GLN A 178 12.42 -7.41 4.28
C GLN A 178 12.01 -6.90 2.89
N LEU A 179 12.44 -7.56 1.82
CA LEU A 179 12.06 -7.22 0.45
C LEU A 179 10.55 -7.44 0.22
N ALA A 180 9.99 -8.53 0.77
CA ALA A 180 8.55 -8.80 0.69
C ALA A 180 7.75 -7.69 1.39
N LEU A 181 8.19 -7.24 2.57
CA LEU A 181 7.54 -6.15 3.31
C LEU A 181 7.68 -4.80 2.61
N LEU A 182 8.84 -4.49 2.01
CA LEU A 182 9.03 -3.30 1.17
C LEU A 182 8.07 -3.28 -0.01
N ALA A 183 7.91 -4.41 -0.69
CA ALA A 183 6.97 -4.55 -1.80
C ALA A 183 5.51 -4.41 -1.33
N ALA A 184 5.18 -4.96 -0.16
CA ALA A 184 3.86 -4.83 0.46
C ALA A 184 3.56 -3.38 0.85
N LEU A 185 4.52 -2.65 1.42
CA LEU A 185 4.39 -1.23 1.73
C LEU A 185 4.17 -0.39 0.46
N ALA A 186 4.96 -0.62 -0.59
CA ALA A 186 4.78 0.07 -1.86
C ALA A 186 3.40 -0.21 -2.48
N SER A 187 2.93 -1.47 -2.39
CA SER A 187 1.58 -1.85 -2.81
C SER A 187 0.52 -1.10 -2.03
N ALA A 188 0.63 -1.03 -0.70
CA ALA A 188 -0.33 -0.35 0.16
C ALA A 188 -0.38 1.17 -0.12
N LEU A 189 0.79 1.81 -0.26
CA LEU A 189 0.88 3.24 -0.58
C LEU A 189 0.28 3.56 -1.95
N MET A 190 0.47 2.71 -2.95
CA MET A 190 -0.14 2.89 -4.27
C MET A 190 -1.67 2.70 -4.22
N VAL A 191 -2.17 1.69 -3.48
CA VAL A 191 -3.62 1.54 -3.24
C VAL A 191 -4.15 2.80 -2.57
N GLY A 192 -3.45 3.34 -1.58
CA GLY A 192 -3.83 4.53 -0.85
C GLY A 192 -3.95 5.81 -1.68
N VAL A 193 -3.41 5.86 -2.90
CA VAL A 193 -3.66 6.97 -3.85
C VAL A 193 -5.12 6.97 -4.30
N PHE A 194 -5.72 5.78 -4.45
CA PHE A 194 -7.04 5.59 -5.05
C PHE A 194 -8.11 5.13 -4.05
N ASP A 195 -7.71 4.93 -2.78
CA ASP A 195 -8.59 4.42 -1.74
C ASP A 195 -8.14 4.85 -0.34
N HIS A 196 -9.06 4.92 0.62
CA HIS A 196 -8.83 5.40 1.98
C HIS A 196 -8.83 4.29 3.04
N TYR A 197 -8.98 3.01 2.67
CA TYR A 197 -9.15 1.87 3.59
C TYR A 197 -8.12 1.76 4.72
N TYR A 198 -6.90 2.24 4.52
CA TYR A 198 -5.85 2.16 5.54
C TYR A 198 -5.96 3.22 6.64
N PHE A 199 -6.82 4.23 6.47
CA PHE A 199 -7.03 5.33 7.42
C PHE A 199 -8.50 5.59 7.71
N ASP A 200 -9.40 4.69 7.28
CA ASP A 200 -10.81 4.76 7.60
C ASP A 200 -11.08 3.97 8.90
N ILE A 201 -11.72 4.63 9.87
CA ILE A 201 -12.14 4.03 11.14
C ILE A 201 -13.13 2.87 10.94
N THR A 202 -13.84 2.86 9.83
CA THR A 202 -14.79 1.81 9.45
C THR A 202 -14.07 0.48 9.12
N PHE A 203 -12.78 0.57 8.73
CA PHE A 203 -11.95 -0.58 8.35
C PHE A 203 -10.70 -0.73 9.23
N PRO A 204 -10.84 -0.88 10.56
CA PRO A 204 -9.69 -0.88 11.48
C PRO A 204 -8.69 -2.02 11.20
N HIS A 205 -9.16 -3.13 10.64
CA HIS A 205 -8.30 -4.25 10.24
C HIS A 205 -7.33 -3.88 9.10
N MET A 206 -7.73 -2.96 8.22
CA MET A 206 -6.85 -2.50 7.13
C MET A 206 -5.77 -1.56 7.66
N ALA A 207 -6.11 -0.67 8.60
CA ALA A 207 -5.13 0.16 9.30
C ALA A 207 -4.15 -0.72 10.10
N ALA A 208 -4.66 -1.74 10.82
CA ALA A 208 -3.83 -2.70 11.54
C ALA A 208 -2.86 -3.43 10.60
N LEU A 209 -3.31 -3.87 9.41
CA LEU A 209 -2.46 -4.51 8.41
C LEU A 209 -1.33 -3.58 7.95
N PHE A 210 -1.64 -2.32 7.63
CA PHE A 210 -0.66 -1.32 7.19
C PHE A 210 0.42 -1.10 8.25
N TRP A 211 0.02 -0.83 9.50
CA TRP A 211 0.96 -0.58 10.59
C TRP A 211 1.71 -1.83 11.03
N THR A 212 1.12 -3.04 10.87
CA THR A 212 1.83 -4.29 11.09
C THR A 212 2.97 -4.47 10.09
N VAL A 213 2.74 -4.19 8.81
CA VAL A 213 3.81 -4.21 7.79
C VAL A 213 4.93 -3.24 8.19
N CYS A 214 4.60 -2.01 8.56
CA CYS A 214 5.58 -1.02 9.02
C CYS A 214 6.34 -1.48 10.26
N GLY A 215 5.64 -2.01 11.27
CA GLY A 215 6.23 -2.51 12.50
C GLY A 215 7.18 -3.69 12.30
N LEU A 216 6.79 -4.65 11.46
CA LEU A 216 7.65 -5.79 11.10
C LEU A 216 8.91 -5.35 10.36
N MET A 217 8.80 -4.36 9.44
CA MET A 217 9.96 -3.80 8.75
C MET A 217 10.97 -3.20 9.73
N LEU A 218 10.50 -2.44 10.72
CA LEU A 218 11.36 -1.83 11.75
C LEU A 218 11.93 -2.87 12.71
N ALA A 219 11.14 -3.88 13.09
CA ALA A 219 11.59 -4.96 13.96
C ALA A 219 12.76 -5.73 13.34
N LEU A 220 12.69 -6.04 12.04
CA LEU A 220 13.78 -6.67 11.29
C LEU A 220 15.00 -5.75 11.13
N ALA A 221 14.80 -4.45 11.00
CA ALA A 221 15.86 -3.48 10.78
C ALA A 221 16.65 -3.14 12.07
N ARG A 222 16.18 -3.56 13.25
CA ARG A 222 16.90 -3.34 14.50
C ARG A 222 18.23 -4.13 14.51
N PRO A 223 19.34 -3.50 14.93
CA PRO A 223 20.59 -4.24 15.09
C PRO A 223 20.44 -5.30 16.19
N PRO A 224 20.98 -6.52 15.98
CA PRO A 224 21.02 -7.52 17.04
C PRO A 224 21.89 -6.97 18.18
N GLY A 225 21.35 -6.84 19.38
CA GLY A 225 22.14 -6.57 20.58
C GLY A 225 21.84 -5.28 21.36
N VAL A 226 20.74 -4.57 21.10
CA VAL A 226 20.25 -3.57 22.07
C VAL A 226 19.38 -4.32 23.10
N PRO A 227 19.86 -4.56 24.34
CA PRO A 227 19.04 -5.19 25.38
C PRO A 227 17.79 -4.34 25.61
N GLN A 228 16.61 -4.98 25.74
CA GLN A 228 15.35 -4.29 26.05
C GLN A 228 15.45 -3.43 27.33
N GLY A 229 16.36 -3.75 28.27
CA GLY A 229 16.58 -2.96 29.47
C GLY A 229 17.22 -1.57 29.27
N ALA A 230 17.73 -1.24 28.09
CA ALA A 230 18.29 0.10 27.84
C ALA A 230 17.19 1.14 27.50
N VAL A 231 16.02 0.70 27.08
CA VAL A 231 14.88 1.59 26.77
C VAL A 231 14.13 1.92 28.06
N ASP A 232 14.05 0.97 29.00
CA ASP A 232 13.37 1.18 30.30
C ASP A 232 14.18 2.11 31.22
N ALA A 233 15.52 2.10 31.10
CA ALA A 233 16.38 2.99 31.86
C ALA A 233 16.32 4.47 31.38
N ALA A 234 15.96 4.72 30.13
CA ALA A 234 15.76 6.09 29.61
C ALA A 234 14.36 6.66 29.92
N GLY A 235 13.38 5.79 30.18
CA GLY A 235 12.00 6.17 30.53
C GLY A 235 11.79 6.57 31.98
N THR A 236 12.79 6.39 32.85
CA THR A 236 12.71 6.70 34.30
C THR A 236 13.37 8.04 34.67
N LEU A 237 13.74 8.87 33.70
CA LEU A 237 14.37 10.18 33.92
C LEU A 237 13.49 11.36 33.44
N CYS A 238 12.15 11.21 33.43
CA CYS A 238 11.21 12.33 33.28
C CYS A 238 10.20 12.35 34.41
#